data_823b44c2cf2be76b479538b419313ebc
#
_entry.id   823b44c2cf2be76b479538b419313ebc
#
_cell.length_a   1.000
_cell.length_b   1.000
_cell.length_c   1.000
_cell.angle_alpha   90.00
_cell.angle_beta   90.00
_cell.angle_gamma   90.00
#
_symmetry.space_group_name_H-M   'P 1'
#
loop_
_entity.id
_entity.type
_entity.pdbx_description
1 polymer ?
#
loop_
_entity_poly.entity_id
_entity_poly.type
_entity_poly.pdbx_seq_one_letter_code
_entity_poly.pdbx_strand_id
1 'polypeptide(L)'
;LFCKYPQDGTFVSWHQDGYYLNLSEPLLVSAWIALSDSNAANGCMRVVRRSHASGRVQHSNSAISERNLLMNGLEIACDVNERDATDVVLRAGEMSLHHVNLVHGSKANESTEPRLGFAVRYVAPSVRQAVAKVVTVLARGRNEEGYFESVQSPPAYSSAEAIAAQAEMLDRTVQARNRSLA
;
A
#
# COMPACT_ATOMS: atom_id res chain seq x y z
N LEU A 1 3.55 7.69 -0.44
CA LEU A 1 3.98 8.10 -1.77
C LEU A 1 4.91 7.04 -2.33
N PHE A 2 4.69 6.62 -3.58
CA PHE A 2 5.54 5.70 -4.33
C PHE A 2 6.16 6.46 -5.50
N CYS A 3 7.48 6.56 -5.49
CA CYS A 3 8.24 7.21 -6.55
C CYS A 3 9.21 6.19 -7.16
N LYS A 4 9.25 6.13 -8.48
CA LYS A 4 10.25 5.39 -9.24
C LYS A 4 10.94 6.36 -10.18
N TYR A 5 12.20 6.63 -9.92
CA TYR A 5 13.00 7.45 -10.83
C TYR A 5 13.41 6.65 -12.07
N PRO A 6 13.73 7.34 -13.16
CA PRO A 6 14.23 6.68 -14.36
C PRO A 6 15.42 5.76 -14.05
N GLN A 7 15.32 4.49 -14.44
CA GLN A 7 16.40 3.51 -14.36
C GLN A 7 17.05 3.31 -12.97
N ASP A 8 16.37 3.70 -11.87
CA ASP A 8 16.88 3.49 -10.51
C ASP A 8 16.80 2.03 -10.06
N GLY A 9 16.13 1.19 -10.83
CA GLY A 9 15.94 -0.24 -10.57
C GLY A 9 14.96 -0.55 -9.45
N THR A 10 14.25 0.45 -8.90
CA THR A 10 13.28 0.21 -7.83
C THR A 10 12.05 -0.53 -8.35
N PHE A 11 11.62 -1.53 -7.60
CA PHE A 11 10.45 -2.35 -7.93
C PHE A 11 9.56 -2.55 -6.70
N VAL A 12 8.41 -3.18 -6.89
CA VAL A 12 7.55 -3.66 -5.81
C VAL A 12 7.33 -5.15 -6.06
N SER A 13 7.77 -6.00 -5.13
CA SER A 13 7.56 -7.44 -5.21
C SER A 13 6.08 -7.81 -5.21
N TRP A 14 5.74 -8.98 -5.73
CA TRP A 14 4.37 -9.48 -5.70
C TRP A 14 3.89 -9.70 -4.27
N HIS A 15 2.81 -9.05 -3.87
CA HIS A 15 2.29 -9.09 -2.51
C HIS A 15 0.78 -8.88 -2.45
N GLN A 16 0.22 -9.07 -1.28
CA GLN A 16 -1.13 -8.66 -0.89
C GLN A 16 -1.01 -7.71 0.31
N ASP A 17 -1.68 -6.57 0.26
CA ASP A 17 -1.75 -5.63 1.38
C ASP A 17 -2.30 -6.29 2.67
N GLY A 18 -3.25 -7.22 2.50
CA GLY A 18 -3.89 -7.92 3.63
C GLY A 18 -2.97 -8.78 4.47
N TYR A 19 -1.82 -9.16 3.95
CA TYR A 19 -0.89 -9.99 4.70
C TYR A 19 -0.26 -9.25 5.88
N TYR A 20 0.28 -8.05 5.64
CA TYR A 20 0.95 -7.28 6.69
C TYR A 20 0.01 -6.40 7.51
N LEU A 21 -1.20 -6.15 7.04
CA LEU A 21 -2.18 -5.38 7.79
C LEU A 21 -2.88 -6.21 8.87
N ASN A 22 -2.86 -7.54 8.74
CA ASN A 22 -3.42 -8.50 9.70
C ASN A 22 -4.82 -8.12 10.21
N LEU A 23 -5.73 -7.90 9.27
CA LEU A 23 -7.10 -7.48 9.53
C LEU A 23 -7.98 -8.68 9.89
N SER A 24 -8.96 -8.51 10.78
CA SER A 24 -9.96 -9.54 11.13
C SER A 24 -10.83 -9.93 9.94
N GLU A 25 -11.08 -8.99 9.04
CA GLU A 25 -11.88 -9.17 7.83
C GLU A 25 -11.24 -8.39 6.67
N PRO A 26 -11.38 -8.86 5.42
CA PRO A 26 -10.73 -8.21 4.27
C PRO A 26 -11.53 -6.99 3.76
N LEU A 27 -12.18 -6.25 4.65
CA LEU A 27 -13.00 -5.08 4.34
C LEU A 27 -12.13 -3.80 4.26
N LEU A 28 -11.19 -3.83 3.34
CA LEU A 28 -10.33 -2.71 3.01
C LEU A 28 -10.19 -2.59 1.49
N VAL A 29 -10.23 -1.38 1.00
CA VAL A 29 -9.92 -1.04 -0.38
C VAL A 29 -8.74 -0.07 -0.43
N SER A 30 -7.78 -0.35 -1.30
CA SER A 30 -6.68 0.55 -1.60
C SER A 30 -7.01 1.37 -2.85
N ALA A 31 -6.91 2.69 -2.74
CA ALA A 31 -6.93 3.60 -3.88
C ALA A 31 -5.48 3.95 -4.23
N TRP A 32 -5.07 3.64 -5.46
CA TRP A 32 -3.77 4.07 -5.97
C TRP A 32 -3.99 5.16 -7.01
N ILE A 33 -3.53 6.36 -6.71
CA ILE A 33 -3.75 7.59 -7.49
C ILE A 33 -2.47 7.87 -8.26
N ALA A 34 -2.56 7.99 -9.58
CA ALA A 34 -1.46 8.37 -10.45
C ALA A 34 -1.24 9.89 -10.38
N LEU A 35 -0.09 10.31 -9.87
CA LEU A 35 0.33 11.73 -9.83
C LEU A 35 1.11 12.12 -11.09
N SER A 36 1.64 11.13 -11.82
CA SER A 36 2.18 11.22 -13.16
C SER A 36 1.56 10.11 -14.00
N ASP A 37 1.71 10.14 -15.31
CA ASP A 37 1.34 9.00 -16.15
C ASP A 37 2.03 7.73 -15.65
N SER A 38 1.31 6.62 -15.66
CA SER A 38 1.74 5.31 -15.18
C SER A 38 1.44 4.26 -16.23
N ASN A 39 2.47 3.69 -16.83
CA ASN A 39 2.38 2.72 -17.92
C ASN A 39 3.44 1.61 -17.79
N ALA A 40 3.44 0.66 -18.71
CA ALA A 40 4.35 -0.49 -18.66
C ALA A 40 5.83 -0.07 -18.69
N ALA A 41 6.19 0.97 -19.46
CA ALA A 41 7.58 1.40 -19.58
C ALA A 41 8.13 2.05 -18.30
N ASN A 42 7.28 2.76 -17.53
CA ASN A 42 7.70 3.40 -16.28
C ASN A 42 7.35 2.59 -15.00
N GLY A 43 7.07 1.29 -15.18
CA GLY A 43 6.84 0.38 -14.07
C GLY A 43 5.50 0.62 -13.35
N CYS A 44 4.40 0.70 -14.08
CA CYS A 44 3.05 0.77 -13.53
C CYS A 44 2.75 -0.43 -12.62
N MET A 45 1.71 -0.30 -11.83
CA MET A 45 1.20 -1.43 -11.04
C MET A 45 0.73 -2.54 -11.98
N ARG A 46 1.01 -3.78 -11.60
CA ARG A 46 0.51 -5.00 -12.26
C ARG A 46 -0.30 -5.80 -11.26
N VAL A 47 -1.35 -6.42 -11.72
CA VAL A 47 -2.27 -7.19 -10.88
C VAL A 47 -2.51 -8.57 -11.45
N VAL A 48 -2.65 -9.57 -10.59
CA VAL A 48 -3.16 -10.88 -10.98
C VAL A 48 -4.68 -10.85 -10.84
N ARG A 49 -5.36 -10.88 -11.99
CA ARG A 49 -6.82 -10.72 -12.03
C ARG A 49 -7.52 -11.80 -11.18
N ARG A 50 -8.49 -11.36 -10.37
CA ARG A 50 -9.32 -12.22 -9.50
C ARG A 50 -8.57 -12.95 -8.38
N SER A 51 -7.28 -12.72 -8.18
CA SER A 51 -6.48 -13.36 -7.14
C SER A 51 -7.00 -13.10 -5.71
N HIS A 52 -7.73 -12.01 -5.50
CA HIS A 52 -8.37 -11.72 -4.21
C HIS A 52 -9.40 -12.79 -3.79
N ALA A 53 -10.00 -13.51 -4.74
CA ALA A 53 -10.98 -14.56 -4.47
C ALA A 53 -10.38 -15.80 -3.78
N SER A 54 -9.07 -16.00 -3.90
CA SER A 54 -8.33 -17.06 -3.20
C SER A 54 -8.02 -16.73 -1.73
N GLY A 55 -8.46 -15.56 -1.25
CA GLY A 55 -8.15 -15.11 0.09
C GLY A 55 -6.71 -14.65 0.26
N ARG A 56 -6.22 -14.76 1.50
CA ARG A 56 -4.84 -14.40 1.85
C ARG A 56 -3.91 -15.59 1.58
N VAL A 57 -2.86 -15.37 0.80
CA VAL A 57 -1.83 -16.38 0.52
C VAL A 57 -0.60 -16.19 1.41
N GLN A 58 0.20 -17.23 1.54
CA GLN A 58 1.43 -17.17 2.33
C GLN A 58 2.44 -16.22 1.69
N HIS A 59 3.16 -15.48 2.52
CA HIS A 59 4.26 -14.61 2.12
C HIS A 59 5.55 -15.02 2.82
N SER A 60 6.67 -14.57 2.26
CA SER A 60 8.01 -14.69 2.83
C SER A 60 8.71 -13.32 2.76
N ASN A 61 9.84 -13.20 3.44
CA ASN A 61 10.70 -12.02 3.38
C ASN A 61 11.89 -12.27 2.42
N SER A 62 11.65 -13.00 1.33
CA SER A 62 12.70 -13.41 0.39
C SER A 62 13.20 -12.28 -0.51
N ALA A 63 12.37 -11.26 -0.74
CA ALA A 63 12.70 -10.14 -1.63
C ALA A 63 13.33 -8.93 -0.90
N ILE A 64 14.13 -9.18 0.16
CA ILE A 64 14.85 -8.11 0.86
C ILE A 64 15.88 -7.50 -0.11
N SER A 65 15.67 -6.23 -0.44
CA SER A 65 16.55 -5.47 -1.33
C SER A 65 16.31 -3.98 -1.09
N GLU A 66 17.37 -3.18 -1.17
CA GLU A 66 17.25 -1.72 -1.13
C GLU A 66 16.42 -1.15 -2.30
N ARG A 67 16.30 -1.92 -3.38
CA ARG A 67 15.49 -1.56 -4.54
C ARG A 67 14.03 -1.96 -4.41
N ASN A 68 13.67 -2.81 -3.45
CA ASN A 68 12.28 -3.16 -3.21
C ASN A 68 11.59 -2.08 -2.37
N LEU A 69 10.62 -1.39 -2.95
CA LEU A 69 9.87 -0.33 -2.26
C LEU A 69 8.96 -0.87 -1.14
N LEU A 70 8.76 -2.19 -1.05
CA LEU A 70 8.19 -2.82 0.13
C LEU A 70 9.30 -2.98 1.17
N MET A 71 9.24 -2.16 2.21
CA MET A 71 10.09 -2.32 3.38
C MET A 71 9.92 -3.76 3.91
N ASN A 72 11.00 -4.43 4.30
CA ASN A 72 11.09 -5.82 4.77
C ASN A 72 11.03 -6.90 3.68
N GLY A 73 11.07 -6.55 2.39
CA GLY A 73 11.18 -7.52 1.30
C GLY A 73 10.04 -8.53 1.22
N LEU A 74 8.84 -8.13 1.65
CA LEU A 74 7.69 -9.02 1.65
C LEU A 74 7.31 -9.43 0.23
N GLU A 75 7.14 -10.74 0.03
CA GLU A 75 6.78 -11.33 -1.25
C GLU A 75 5.88 -12.54 -1.04
N ILE A 76 4.95 -12.81 -1.94
CA ILE A 76 4.18 -14.06 -1.88
C ILE A 76 5.11 -15.26 -2.03
N ALA A 77 4.86 -16.31 -1.25
CA ALA A 77 5.73 -17.50 -1.17
C ALA A 77 5.54 -18.49 -2.33
N CYS A 78 4.86 -18.10 -3.39
CA CYS A 78 4.64 -18.91 -4.59
C CYS A 78 4.93 -18.11 -5.86
N ASP A 79 5.30 -18.80 -6.90
CA ASP A 79 5.56 -18.18 -8.19
C ASP A 79 4.28 -17.56 -8.77
N VAL A 80 4.38 -16.30 -9.15
CA VAL A 80 3.35 -15.62 -9.94
C VAL A 80 3.64 -15.86 -11.42
N ASN A 81 2.67 -16.43 -12.11
CA ASN A 81 2.77 -16.52 -13.56
C ASN A 81 2.62 -15.11 -14.16
N GLU A 82 3.71 -14.54 -14.61
CA GLU A 82 3.78 -13.22 -15.22
C GLU A 82 2.81 -13.01 -16.40
N ARG A 83 2.40 -14.11 -17.06
CA ARG A 83 1.43 -14.06 -18.18
C ARG A 83 0.00 -13.77 -17.71
N ASP A 84 -0.31 -14.05 -16.46
CA ASP A 84 -1.63 -13.80 -15.87
C ASP A 84 -1.74 -12.38 -15.30
N ALA A 85 -0.63 -11.66 -15.29
CA ALA A 85 -0.58 -10.30 -14.79
C ALA A 85 -1.06 -9.29 -15.85
N THR A 86 -1.84 -8.32 -15.40
CA THR A 86 -2.37 -7.23 -16.22
C THR A 86 -1.78 -5.91 -15.73
N ASP A 87 -1.31 -5.09 -16.66
CA ASP A 87 -0.80 -3.75 -16.38
C ASP A 87 -1.97 -2.81 -16.07
N VAL A 88 -1.85 -2.05 -15.00
CA VAL A 88 -2.79 -0.99 -14.60
C VAL A 88 -2.25 0.33 -15.14
N VAL A 89 -2.59 0.62 -16.38
CA VAL A 89 -2.18 1.85 -17.07
C VAL A 89 -3.13 2.97 -16.69
N LEU A 90 -2.59 4.08 -16.17
CA LEU A 90 -3.34 5.25 -15.70
C LEU A 90 -2.67 6.52 -16.20
N ARG A 91 -3.48 7.52 -16.53
CA ARG A 91 -3.02 8.89 -16.74
C ARG A 91 -2.89 9.61 -15.41
N ALA A 92 -2.12 10.69 -15.38
CA ALA A 92 -2.08 11.58 -14.23
C ALA A 92 -3.49 12.04 -13.83
N GLY A 93 -3.82 11.93 -12.54
CA GLY A 93 -5.16 12.21 -11.99
C GLY A 93 -6.14 11.03 -12.00
N GLU A 94 -5.86 9.95 -12.73
CA GLU A 94 -6.67 8.72 -12.65
C GLU A 94 -6.28 7.88 -11.45
N MET A 95 -7.15 6.95 -11.03
CA MET A 95 -6.87 6.03 -9.94
C MET A 95 -7.41 4.63 -10.21
N SER A 96 -6.79 3.66 -9.58
CA SER A 96 -7.32 2.30 -9.45
C SER A 96 -7.81 2.06 -8.04
N LEU A 97 -8.87 1.26 -7.91
CA LEU A 97 -9.34 0.73 -6.63
C LEU A 97 -9.11 -0.77 -6.62
N HIS A 98 -8.46 -1.28 -5.58
CA HIS A 98 -8.21 -2.71 -5.48
C HIS A 98 -8.45 -3.25 -4.06
N HIS A 99 -8.89 -4.50 -4.03
CA HIS A 99 -9.17 -5.24 -2.82
C HIS A 99 -7.88 -5.56 -2.07
N VAL A 100 -7.92 -5.57 -0.75
CA VAL A 100 -6.76 -5.80 0.14
C VAL A 100 -6.02 -7.13 -0.12
N ASN A 101 -6.70 -8.15 -0.64
CA ASN A 101 -6.12 -9.44 -1.00
C ASN A 101 -5.81 -9.58 -2.51
N LEU A 102 -5.87 -8.50 -3.29
CA LEU A 102 -5.44 -8.58 -4.68
C LEU A 102 -3.92 -8.71 -4.74
N VAL A 103 -3.43 -9.74 -5.43
CA VAL A 103 -1.99 -9.91 -5.68
C VAL A 103 -1.56 -8.85 -6.69
N HIS A 104 -0.60 -8.03 -6.29
CA HIS A 104 -0.08 -6.95 -7.12
C HIS A 104 1.41 -6.70 -6.87
N GLY A 105 2.03 -6.04 -7.81
CA GLY A 105 3.45 -5.68 -7.77
C GLY A 105 3.76 -4.67 -8.86
N SER A 106 5.03 -4.37 -9.09
CA SER A 106 5.43 -3.52 -10.22
C SER A 106 6.91 -3.71 -10.56
N LYS A 107 7.21 -3.71 -11.85
CA LYS A 107 8.58 -3.76 -12.38
C LYS A 107 9.30 -2.42 -12.16
N ALA A 108 10.58 -2.39 -12.46
CA ALA A 108 11.36 -1.15 -12.46
C ALA A 108 10.87 -0.15 -13.52
N ASN A 109 11.25 1.10 -13.32
CA ASN A 109 11.04 2.15 -14.31
C ASN A 109 12.18 2.13 -15.33
N GLU A 110 11.89 1.71 -16.56
CA GLU A 110 12.83 1.65 -17.66
C GLU A 110 12.71 2.86 -18.61
N SER A 111 11.81 3.80 -18.29
CA SER A 111 11.60 5.02 -19.07
C SER A 111 12.57 6.14 -18.68
N THR A 112 12.40 7.30 -19.31
CA THR A 112 13.14 8.53 -19.03
C THR A 112 12.41 9.47 -18.05
N GLU A 113 11.16 9.16 -17.70
CA GLU A 113 10.31 10.01 -16.86
C GLU A 113 10.03 9.35 -15.51
N PRO A 114 9.98 10.11 -14.40
CA PRO A 114 9.62 9.56 -13.11
C PRO A 114 8.15 9.13 -13.06
N ARG A 115 7.88 8.05 -12.33
CA ARG A 115 6.52 7.61 -12.04
C ARG A 115 6.18 7.86 -10.58
N LEU A 116 5.20 8.72 -10.35
CA LEU A 116 4.74 9.14 -9.04
C LEU A 116 3.32 8.62 -8.78
N GLY A 117 3.11 8.03 -7.61
CA GLY A 117 1.80 7.55 -7.19
C GLY A 117 1.58 7.68 -5.69
N PHE A 118 0.32 7.83 -5.31
CA PHE A 118 -0.10 7.96 -3.94
C PHE A 118 -1.13 6.89 -3.59
N ALA A 119 -0.85 6.10 -2.55
CA ALA A 119 -1.77 5.06 -2.09
C ALA A 119 -2.50 5.52 -0.82
N VAL A 120 -3.83 5.43 -0.86
CA VAL A 120 -4.72 5.66 0.28
C VAL A 120 -5.50 4.38 0.55
N ARG A 121 -5.58 3.97 1.81
CA ARG A 121 -6.32 2.78 2.22
C ARG A 121 -7.55 3.17 3.01
N TYR A 122 -8.70 2.68 2.57
CA TYR A 122 -9.97 2.86 3.25
C TYR A 122 -10.38 1.53 3.89
N VAL A 123 -10.53 1.53 5.20
CA VAL A 123 -10.91 0.36 5.99
C VAL A 123 -12.28 0.58 6.64
N ALA A 124 -13.10 -0.47 6.72
CA ALA A 124 -14.37 -0.37 7.42
C ALA A 124 -14.15 -0.25 8.95
N PRO A 125 -14.92 0.60 9.66
CA PRO A 125 -14.74 0.79 11.11
C PRO A 125 -14.93 -0.48 11.95
N SER A 126 -15.71 -1.46 11.45
CA SER A 126 -15.94 -2.77 12.09
C SER A 126 -14.74 -3.72 12.06
N VAL A 127 -13.73 -3.44 11.23
CA VAL A 127 -12.54 -4.28 11.10
C VAL A 127 -11.62 -4.07 12.29
N ARG A 128 -11.13 -5.16 12.87
CA ARG A 128 -10.08 -5.12 13.89
C ARG A 128 -8.73 -5.34 13.26
N GLN A 129 -7.72 -4.67 13.79
CA GLN A 129 -6.33 -5.00 13.54
C GLN A 129 -5.79 -5.81 14.71
N ALA A 130 -5.19 -6.98 14.43
CA ALA A 130 -4.86 -7.95 15.48
C ALA A 130 -3.75 -7.48 16.43
N VAL A 131 -2.91 -6.54 16.04
CA VAL A 131 -1.64 -6.28 16.73
C VAL A 131 -1.54 -4.90 17.42
N ALA A 132 -2.19 -3.89 16.91
CA ALA A 132 -2.19 -2.55 17.52
C ALA A 132 -3.32 -1.68 16.97
N LYS A 133 -3.77 -0.70 17.75
CA LYS A 133 -4.65 0.35 17.22
C LYS A 133 -3.86 1.18 16.20
N VAL A 134 -4.30 1.15 14.96
CA VAL A 134 -3.74 2.00 13.92
C VAL A 134 -4.37 3.37 13.98
N VAL A 135 -3.52 4.37 13.82
CA VAL A 135 -3.93 5.76 13.70
C VAL A 135 -4.57 5.98 12.34
N THR A 136 -5.78 6.50 12.31
CA THR A 136 -6.54 6.73 11.08
C THR A 136 -7.21 8.09 11.09
N VAL A 137 -7.59 8.56 9.92
CA VAL A 137 -8.48 9.70 9.74
C VAL A 137 -9.87 9.16 9.42
N LEU A 138 -10.88 9.58 10.17
CA LEU A 138 -12.27 9.22 9.88
C LEU A 138 -12.74 9.95 8.62
N ALA A 139 -12.75 9.24 7.50
CA ALA A 139 -13.15 9.81 6.21
C ALA A 139 -14.66 9.99 6.09
N ARG A 140 -15.45 9.06 6.67
CA ARG A 140 -16.92 9.09 6.65
C ARG A 140 -17.50 8.14 7.72
N GLY A 141 -18.72 8.43 8.17
CA GLY A 141 -19.45 7.58 9.11
C GLY A 141 -19.04 7.81 10.55
N ARG A 142 -19.02 6.74 11.35
CA ARG A 142 -18.71 6.76 12.79
C ARG A 142 -17.74 5.64 13.12
N ASN A 143 -16.89 5.85 14.11
CA ASN A 143 -15.98 4.85 14.68
C ASN A 143 -16.55 4.40 16.05
N GLU A 144 -17.73 3.78 16.03
CA GLU A 144 -18.44 3.37 17.27
C GLU A 144 -17.71 2.23 17.98
N GLU A 145 -17.08 1.34 17.22
CA GLU A 145 -16.37 0.18 17.76
C GLU A 145 -15.03 0.55 18.44
N GLY A 146 -14.48 1.71 18.13
CA GLY A 146 -13.24 2.20 18.72
C GLY A 146 -12.00 1.36 18.42
N TYR A 147 -12.01 0.57 17.34
CA TYR A 147 -10.87 -0.27 16.94
C TYR A 147 -9.72 0.55 16.36
N PHE A 148 -10.00 1.73 15.85
CA PHE A 148 -9.02 2.65 15.32
C PHE A 148 -8.88 3.87 16.23
N GLU A 149 -7.67 4.40 16.31
CA GLU A 149 -7.44 5.68 16.93
C GLU A 149 -7.63 6.77 15.88
N SER A 150 -8.67 7.58 16.05
CA SER A 150 -8.96 8.68 15.13
C SER A 150 -8.14 9.90 15.51
N VAL A 151 -7.44 10.45 14.53
CA VAL A 151 -6.78 11.76 14.66
C VAL A 151 -7.59 12.83 13.96
N GLN A 152 -7.51 14.03 14.48
CA GLN A 152 -8.07 15.20 13.80
C GLN A 152 -7.12 15.66 12.68
N SER A 153 -7.68 16.29 11.67
CA SER A 153 -6.85 16.94 10.65
C SER A 153 -5.90 17.96 11.31
N PRO A 154 -4.65 18.06 10.88
CA PRO A 154 -3.74 19.04 11.38
C PRO A 154 -4.29 20.46 11.17
N PRO A 155 -4.02 21.40 12.09
CA PRO A 155 -4.67 22.73 12.12
C PRO A 155 -4.34 23.60 10.90
N ALA A 156 -3.14 23.45 10.32
CA ALA A 156 -2.73 24.17 9.12
C ALA A 156 -1.71 23.37 8.32
N TYR A 157 -1.80 23.45 7.00
CA TYR A 157 -0.83 22.83 6.12
C TYR A 157 0.57 23.44 6.33
N SER A 158 1.59 22.59 6.45
CA SER A 158 2.99 22.97 6.67
C SER A 158 3.28 23.75 7.97
N SER A 159 2.38 23.77 8.95
CA SER A 159 2.73 24.30 10.28
C SER A 159 3.71 23.36 11.01
N ALA A 160 4.45 23.90 11.97
CA ALA A 160 5.36 23.10 12.79
C ALA A 160 4.61 21.99 13.54
N GLU A 161 3.40 22.27 14.01
CA GLU A 161 2.52 21.29 14.66
C GLU A 161 2.07 20.19 13.69
N ALA A 162 1.74 20.54 12.45
CA ALA A 162 1.36 19.55 11.43
C ALA A 162 2.53 18.62 11.07
N ILE A 163 3.74 19.17 10.95
CA ILE A 163 4.95 18.38 10.68
C ILE A 163 5.27 17.46 11.86
N ALA A 164 5.18 17.94 13.10
CA ALA A 164 5.40 17.13 14.29
C ALA A 164 4.37 16.00 14.42
N ALA A 165 3.07 16.31 14.20
CA ALA A 165 2.01 15.32 14.23
C ALA A 165 2.17 14.24 13.13
N GLN A 166 2.63 14.62 11.95
CA GLN A 166 2.94 13.68 10.87
C GLN A 166 4.10 12.75 11.25
N ALA A 167 5.17 13.29 11.84
CA ALA A 167 6.32 12.49 12.26
C ALA A 167 5.95 11.49 13.35
N GLU A 168 5.17 11.89 14.35
CA GLU A 168 4.66 11.00 15.39
C GLU A 168 3.76 9.90 14.80
N MET A 169 2.85 10.27 13.90
CA MET A 169 1.95 9.31 13.26
C MET A 169 2.72 8.28 12.42
N LEU A 170 3.77 8.72 11.72
CA LEU A 170 4.64 7.84 10.95
C LEU A 170 5.37 6.84 11.87
N ASP A 171 5.97 7.32 12.96
CA ASP A 171 6.69 6.46 13.92
C ASP A 171 5.75 5.41 14.52
N ARG A 172 4.56 5.81 14.98
CA ARG A 172 3.53 4.90 15.51
C ARG A 172 3.10 3.86 14.48
N THR A 173 2.95 4.25 13.21
CA THR A 173 2.58 3.33 12.12
C THR A 173 3.68 2.31 11.87
N VAL A 174 4.95 2.73 11.86
CA VAL A 174 6.12 1.84 11.69
C VAL A 174 6.21 0.87 12.86
N GLN A 175 6.05 1.34 14.10
CA GLN A 175 6.09 0.48 15.29
C GLN A 175 4.96 -0.57 15.29
N ALA A 176 3.72 -0.16 14.95
CA ALA A 176 2.58 -1.07 14.85
C ALA A 176 2.82 -2.17 13.80
N ARG A 177 3.39 -1.79 12.66
CA ARG A 177 3.72 -2.72 11.58
C ARG A 177 4.83 -3.71 11.97
N ASN A 178 5.88 -3.24 12.63
CA ASN A 178 6.98 -4.12 13.08
C ASN A 178 6.49 -5.15 14.09
N ARG A 179 5.53 -4.81 14.95
CA ARG A 179 4.88 -5.77 15.87
C ARG A 179 4.01 -6.79 15.15
N SER A 180 3.47 -6.48 13.98
CA SER A 180 2.64 -7.42 13.20
C SER A 180 3.45 -8.46 12.44
N LEU A 181 4.75 -8.25 12.29
CA LEU A 181 5.66 -9.11 11.54
C LEU A 181 6.56 -9.96 12.46
N ALA A 182 6.54 -9.70 13.77
CA ALA A 182 7.22 -10.49 14.81
C ALA A 182 6.33 -11.64 15.29
#